data_58b7b1ae40c2b8cc1b1323f70b0f1084
#
_entry.id   58b7b1ae40c2b8cc1b1323f70b0f1084
#
_cell.length_a   1.000
_cell.length_b   1.000
_cell.length_c   1.000
_cell.angle_alpha   90.00
_cell.angle_beta   90.00
_cell.angle_gamma   90.00
#
_symmetry.space_group_name_H-M   'P 1'
#
loop_
_entity.id
_entity.type
_entity.pdbx_description
1 polymer ?
#
loop_
_entity_poly.entity_id
_entity_poly.type
_entity_poly.pdbx_seq_one_letter_code
_entity_poly.pdbx_strand_id
1 'polypeptide(L)'
;MHAIRSLADMAQSLLRVEGVDPLAMPRYLDLSLRVPLDGGNDVRHAAGTAVEQILQRVREVREHEQALRPGAVYSYFADSSHAEGCRPREPREVFDGYSSTGKPTFTDFVTLAIERKDPEIERMLAGDEIVTTHVTMGRVLRTQQLAEFGGQSPVFKILGQVNAGLFRTLNDAGRCAFSFQLLRGTTLEGRVRLRLHCVGAVDPMDLADPALMQILSRFQRKLDGEALRLEGKLKNGEVDEEEFVLPLLQDLAKQLQGRTRSAGRRTQHGLERSEQGQRPTSRAYPDAGEATDSAILWDIDQSTVVVLGPKGRVHVFSPDGRHVTSVAMQRAAVERRRQQGRWRLAEPEERGEFRICIKQLVAAGEDKPRHADGAPGGGQ
;
A
#
# COMPACT_ATOMS: atom_id res chain seq x y z
N MET A 1 -18.42 -36.39 4.59
CA MET A 1 -17.27 -35.58 5.00
C MET A 1 -15.98 -35.93 4.27
N HIS A 2 -15.65 -37.20 4.01
CA HIS A 2 -14.40 -37.61 3.35
C HIS A 2 -14.24 -37.00 1.94
N ALA A 3 -15.26 -37.04 1.09
CA ALA A 3 -15.21 -36.55 -0.29
C ALA A 3 -14.88 -35.05 -0.36
N ILE A 4 -15.53 -34.22 0.47
CA ILE A 4 -15.26 -32.77 0.51
C ILE A 4 -13.82 -32.49 0.96
N ARG A 5 -13.32 -33.24 1.96
CA ARG A 5 -11.94 -33.11 2.43
C ARG A 5 -10.94 -33.47 1.32
N SER A 6 -11.17 -34.56 0.58
CA SER A 6 -10.33 -34.97 -0.55
C SER A 6 -10.31 -33.92 -1.68
N LEU A 7 -11.46 -33.28 -1.99
CA LEU A 7 -11.54 -32.20 -2.97
C LEU A 7 -10.77 -30.95 -2.48
N ALA A 8 -10.87 -30.63 -1.19
CA ALA A 8 -10.12 -29.52 -0.61
C ALA A 8 -8.60 -29.74 -0.62
N ASP A 9 -8.15 -30.97 -0.25
CA ASP A 9 -6.73 -31.34 -0.25
C ASP A 9 -6.16 -31.31 -1.69
N MET A 10 -6.93 -31.78 -2.67
CA MET A 10 -6.55 -31.70 -4.09
C MET A 10 -6.43 -30.26 -4.56
N ALA A 11 -7.42 -29.43 -4.27
CA ALA A 11 -7.40 -28.02 -4.65
C ALA A 11 -6.22 -27.27 -4.03
N GLN A 12 -5.96 -27.47 -2.73
CA GLN A 12 -4.80 -26.89 -2.04
C GLN A 12 -3.47 -27.35 -2.64
N SER A 13 -3.35 -28.65 -2.97
CA SER A 13 -2.16 -29.19 -3.60
C SER A 13 -1.90 -28.57 -4.97
N LEU A 14 -2.94 -28.41 -5.79
CA LEU A 14 -2.85 -27.79 -7.08
C LEU A 14 -2.47 -26.30 -6.97
N LEU A 15 -3.08 -25.55 -6.05
CA LEU A 15 -2.73 -24.15 -5.81
C LEU A 15 -1.25 -23.98 -5.42
N ARG A 16 -0.72 -24.89 -4.60
CA ARG A 16 0.70 -24.88 -4.23
C ARG A 16 1.62 -25.22 -5.41
N VAL A 17 1.25 -26.20 -6.23
CA VAL A 17 2.01 -26.56 -7.44
C VAL A 17 2.05 -25.42 -8.44
N GLU A 18 0.94 -24.67 -8.57
CA GLU A 18 0.85 -23.47 -9.40
C GLU A 18 1.54 -22.25 -8.81
N GLY A 19 2.15 -22.37 -7.62
CA GLY A 19 2.93 -21.31 -6.98
C GLY A 19 2.10 -20.17 -6.40
N VAL A 20 0.83 -20.43 -6.05
CA VAL A 20 -0.03 -19.46 -5.37
C VAL A 20 0.49 -19.24 -3.95
N ASP A 21 0.67 -17.97 -3.56
CA ASP A 21 1.11 -17.61 -2.21
C ASP A 21 0.11 -18.18 -1.18
N PRO A 22 0.58 -18.90 -0.14
CA PRO A 22 -0.27 -19.39 0.93
C PRO A 22 -1.16 -18.33 1.59
N LEU A 23 -0.70 -17.07 1.64
CA LEU A 23 -1.45 -15.94 2.18
C LEU A 23 -2.56 -15.45 1.24
N ALA A 24 -2.44 -15.74 -0.06
CA ALA A 24 -3.42 -15.39 -1.08
C ALA A 24 -4.41 -16.52 -1.37
N MET A 25 -4.24 -17.69 -0.74
CA MET A 25 -5.15 -18.81 -0.94
C MET A 25 -6.58 -18.44 -0.53
N PRO A 26 -7.59 -18.71 -1.41
CA PRO A 26 -8.98 -18.47 -1.06
C PRO A 26 -9.43 -19.40 0.06
N ARG A 27 -10.33 -18.91 0.92
CA ARG A 27 -10.93 -19.72 2.00
C ARG A 27 -11.86 -20.80 1.46
N TYR A 28 -12.48 -20.55 0.31
CA TYR A 28 -13.49 -21.41 -0.32
C TYR A 28 -13.27 -21.44 -1.82
N LEU A 29 -13.57 -22.59 -2.43
CA LEU A 29 -13.74 -22.74 -3.88
C LEU A 29 -15.17 -23.19 -4.13
N ASP A 30 -15.92 -22.41 -4.92
CA ASP A 30 -17.29 -22.77 -5.29
C ASP A 30 -17.27 -23.77 -6.43
N LEU A 31 -17.88 -24.94 -6.20
CA LEU A 31 -18.02 -26.04 -7.16
C LEU A 31 -19.49 -26.40 -7.31
N SER A 32 -19.96 -26.54 -8.57
CA SER A 32 -21.29 -27.03 -8.87
C SER A 32 -21.20 -28.51 -9.25
N LEU A 33 -21.56 -29.40 -8.34
CA LEU A 33 -21.48 -30.85 -8.55
C LEU A 33 -22.87 -31.46 -8.80
N ARG A 34 -22.94 -32.26 -9.85
CA ARG A 34 -24.08 -33.18 -10.03
C ARG A 34 -23.61 -34.57 -9.61
N VAL A 35 -24.25 -35.15 -8.60
CA VAL A 35 -23.89 -36.46 -8.07
C VAL A 35 -24.93 -37.46 -8.54
N PRO A 36 -24.59 -38.43 -9.43
CA PRO A 36 -25.50 -39.49 -9.82
C PRO A 36 -25.75 -40.45 -8.65
N LEU A 37 -26.99 -40.89 -8.48
CA LEU A 37 -27.37 -41.73 -7.36
C LEU A 37 -27.40 -43.22 -7.72
N ASP A 38 -27.27 -43.55 -9.02
CA ASP A 38 -27.39 -44.92 -9.55
C ASP A 38 -26.05 -45.70 -9.61
N GLY A 39 -24.94 -45.09 -9.25
CA GLY A 39 -23.62 -45.73 -9.19
C GLY A 39 -23.03 -46.19 -10.53
N GLY A 40 -23.61 -45.80 -11.68
CA GLY A 40 -23.18 -46.17 -13.01
C GLY A 40 -21.96 -45.39 -13.56
N ASN A 41 -21.80 -45.44 -14.89
CA ASN A 41 -20.72 -44.73 -15.61
C ASN A 41 -20.75 -43.21 -15.38
N ASP A 42 -21.88 -42.64 -15.01
CA ASP A 42 -22.08 -41.24 -14.71
C ASP A 42 -21.27 -40.74 -13.48
N VAL A 43 -20.91 -41.66 -12.56
CA VAL A 43 -20.03 -41.31 -11.41
C VAL A 43 -18.65 -40.90 -11.89
N ARG A 44 -18.09 -41.57 -12.90
CA ARG A 44 -16.77 -41.19 -13.46
C ARG A 44 -16.84 -39.87 -14.20
N HIS A 45 -17.92 -39.63 -14.92
CA HIS A 45 -18.14 -38.35 -15.60
C HIS A 45 -18.31 -37.22 -14.60
N ALA A 46 -19.10 -37.39 -13.54
CA ALA A 46 -19.26 -36.41 -12.48
C ALA A 46 -17.94 -36.12 -11.75
N ALA A 47 -17.11 -37.15 -11.50
CA ALA A 47 -15.78 -36.95 -10.93
C ALA A 47 -14.85 -36.18 -11.86
N GLY A 48 -14.86 -36.47 -13.17
CA GLY A 48 -14.12 -35.73 -14.19
C GLY A 48 -14.51 -34.26 -14.21
N THR A 49 -15.81 -33.96 -14.23
CA THR A 49 -16.37 -32.61 -14.20
C THR A 49 -15.92 -31.84 -12.90
N ALA A 50 -15.91 -32.52 -11.75
CA ALA A 50 -15.46 -31.93 -10.51
C ALA A 50 -13.97 -31.53 -10.56
N VAL A 51 -13.12 -32.41 -11.12
CA VAL A 51 -11.70 -32.15 -11.33
C VAL A 51 -11.49 -30.96 -12.28
N GLU A 52 -12.19 -30.93 -13.40
CA GLU A 52 -12.14 -29.85 -14.37
C GLU A 52 -12.54 -28.50 -13.73
N GLN A 53 -13.59 -28.48 -12.92
CA GLN A 53 -14.00 -27.27 -12.18
C GLN A 53 -12.94 -26.82 -11.19
N ILE A 54 -12.31 -27.74 -10.47
CA ILE A 54 -11.21 -27.40 -9.55
C ILE A 54 -10.03 -26.80 -10.33
N LEU A 55 -9.61 -27.45 -11.43
CA LEU A 55 -8.54 -26.95 -12.28
C LEU A 55 -8.86 -25.56 -12.84
N GLN A 56 -10.08 -25.32 -13.28
CA GLN A 56 -10.53 -24.02 -13.75
C GLN A 56 -10.45 -22.96 -12.64
N ARG A 57 -10.96 -23.27 -11.44
CA ARG A 57 -10.89 -22.36 -10.29
C ARG A 57 -9.46 -22.08 -9.82
N VAL A 58 -8.59 -23.08 -9.84
CA VAL A 58 -7.16 -22.90 -9.54
C VAL A 58 -6.50 -21.95 -10.56
N ARG A 59 -6.81 -22.11 -11.86
CA ARG A 59 -6.33 -21.18 -12.89
C ARG A 59 -6.82 -19.76 -12.64
N GLU A 60 -8.10 -19.56 -12.35
CA GLU A 60 -8.67 -18.25 -12.04
C GLU A 60 -7.98 -17.59 -10.85
N VAL A 61 -7.70 -18.33 -9.76
CA VAL A 61 -6.97 -17.81 -8.61
C VAL A 61 -5.56 -17.38 -9.01
N ARG A 62 -4.85 -18.21 -9.79
CA ARG A 62 -3.51 -17.89 -10.29
C ARG A 62 -3.51 -16.65 -11.19
N GLU A 63 -4.47 -16.55 -12.08
CA GLU A 63 -4.65 -15.39 -12.96
C GLU A 63 -4.87 -14.11 -12.16
N HIS A 64 -5.73 -14.17 -11.14
CA HIS A 64 -5.94 -13.05 -10.23
C HIS A 64 -4.66 -12.59 -9.53
N GLU A 65 -3.83 -13.53 -9.08
CA GLU A 65 -2.55 -13.18 -8.46
C GLU A 65 -1.55 -12.59 -9.46
N GLN A 66 -1.45 -13.16 -10.64
CA GLN A 66 -0.53 -12.67 -11.67
C GLN A 66 -0.92 -11.30 -12.19
N ALA A 67 -2.22 -11.04 -12.37
CA ALA A 67 -2.75 -9.76 -12.83
C ALA A 67 -2.52 -8.62 -11.83
N LEU A 68 -2.39 -8.94 -10.54
CA LEU A 68 -2.27 -7.97 -9.46
C LEU A 68 -0.86 -7.92 -8.85
N ARG A 69 0.16 -8.36 -9.59
CA ARG A 69 1.55 -8.24 -9.13
C ARG A 69 1.91 -6.79 -8.85
N PRO A 70 2.50 -6.49 -7.69
CA PRO A 70 2.93 -5.13 -7.37
C PRO A 70 3.85 -4.55 -8.44
N GLY A 71 3.65 -3.30 -8.80
CA GLY A 71 4.44 -2.56 -9.77
C GLY A 71 4.10 -2.81 -11.24
N ALA A 72 3.19 -3.75 -11.58
CA ALA A 72 2.89 -4.11 -12.96
C ALA A 72 1.44 -3.83 -13.34
N VAL A 73 1.19 -3.55 -14.61
CA VAL A 73 -0.15 -3.44 -15.21
C VAL A 73 -0.40 -4.64 -16.08
N TYR A 74 -1.60 -5.18 -16.00
CA TYR A 74 -2.06 -6.28 -16.84
C TYR A 74 -2.34 -5.79 -18.27
N SER A 75 -1.95 -6.57 -19.29
CA SER A 75 -2.31 -6.30 -20.67
C SER A 75 -3.80 -6.52 -20.91
N TYR A 76 -4.45 -5.62 -21.65
CA TYR A 76 -5.91 -5.62 -21.81
C TYR A 76 -6.49 -6.92 -22.38
N PHE A 77 -5.82 -7.46 -23.40
CA PHE A 77 -6.20 -8.70 -24.07
C PHE A 77 -5.26 -9.87 -23.75
N ALA A 78 -4.47 -9.76 -22.68
CA ALA A 78 -3.62 -10.86 -22.33
C ALA A 78 -4.50 -12.08 -22.03
N ASP A 79 -4.22 -13.15 -22.73
CA ASP A 79 -4.71 -14.45 -22.36
C ASP A 79 -4.09 -14.81 -21.00
N SER A 80 -4.89 -15.39 -20.13
CA SER A 80 -4.51 -15.72 -18.75
C SER A 80 -3.17 -16.45 -18.61
N SER A 81 -2.82 -17.26 -19.59
CA SER A 81 -1.56 -17.99 -19.64
C SER A 81 -0.32 -17.11 -19.94
N HIS A 82 -0.51 -15.88 -20.43
CA HIS A 82 0.54 -14.98 -20.90
C HIS A 82 0.50 -13.61 -20.24
N ALA A 83 -0.16 -13.49 -19.11
CA ALA A 83 -0.25 -12.25 -18.33
C ALA A 83 1.10 -11.86 -17.71
N GLU A 84 2.11 -11.63 -18.54
CA GLU A 84 3.28 -10.91 -18.09
C GLU A 84 2.87 -9.47 -17.81
N GLY A 85 2.88 -9.10 -16.53
CA GLY A 85 2.59 -7.75 -16.12
C GLY A 85 3.62 -6.79 -16.74
N CYS A 86 3.13 -5.81 -17.51
CA CYS A 86 3.96 -4.76 -18.04
C CYS A 86 4.30 -3.78 -16.92
N ARG A 87 5.59 -3.44 -16.76
CA ARG A 87 6.07 -2.47 -15.76
C ARG A 87 6.61 -1.23 -16.45
N PRO A 88 6.55 -0.06 -15.79
CA PRO A 88 7.33 1.09 -16.19
C PRO A 88 8.81 0.72 -16.22
N ARG A 89 9.56 1.26 -17.18
CA ARG A 89 11.00 1.03 -17.31
C ARG A 89 11.80 2.02 -16.48
N GLU A 90 11.32 3.26 -16.47
CA GLU A 90 11.98 4.35 -15.78
C GLU A 90 11.24 4.72 -14.47
N PRO A 91 11.98 5.16 -13.43
CA PRO A 91 11.37 5.48 -12.13
C PRO A 91 10.28 6.55 -12.17
N ARG A 92 10.32 7.46 -13.14
CA ARG A 92 9.33 8.54 -13.28
C ARG A 92 8.18 8.21 -14.21
N GLU A 93 8.19 7.04 -14.85
CA GLU A 93 7.07 6.64 -15.71
C GLU A 93 5.85 6.23 -14.88
N VAL A 94 4.69 6.68 -15.34
CA VAL A 94 3.36 6.35 -14.82
C VAL A 94 2.52 5.73 -15.93
N PHE A 95 1.57 4.90 -15.53
CA PHE A 95 0.62 4.32 -16.48
C PHE A 95 -0.29 5.42 -17.05
N ASP A 96 -0.35 5.49 -18.36
CA ASP A 96 -1.12 6.53 -19.09
C ASP A 96 -2.38 5.96 -19.77
N GLY A 97 -2.47 4.66 -19.90
CA GLY A 97 -3.61 3.99 -20.51
C GLY A 97 -3.22 2.79 -21.35
N TYR A 98 -4.14 2.38 -22.19
CA TYR A 98 -3.95 1.28 -23.13
C TYR A 98 -3.92 1.79 -24.58
N SER A 99 -3.02 1.24 -25.38
CA SER A 99 -3.03 1.42 -26.82
C SER A 99 -4.27 0.79 -27.45
N SER A 100 -4.52 1.05 -28.72
CA SER A 100 -5.60 0.40 -29.50
C SER A 100 -5.46 -1.12 -29.56
N THR A 101 -4.25 -1.65 -29.35
CA THR A 101 -3.95 -3.09 -29.31
C THR A 101 -4.08 -3.66 -27.88
N GLY A 102 -4.53 -2.89 -26.89
CA GLY A 102 -4.68 -3.32 -25.52
C GLY A 102 -3.37 -3.47 -24.73
N LYS A 103 -2.25 -2.96 -25.25
CA LYS A 103 -0.97 -2.93 -24.54
C LYS A 103 -0.92 -1.73 -23.59
N PRO A 104 -0.44 -1.90 -22.36
CA PRO A 104 -0.19 -0.78 -21.45
C PRO A 104 0.81 0.22 -22.03
N THR A 105 0.51 1.50 -21.85
CA THR A 105 1.40 2.61 -22.19
C THR A 105 1.83 3.35 -20.95
N PHE A 106 3.04 3.86 -20.96
CA PHE A 106 3.63 4.62 -19.86
C PHE A 106 4.17 5.93 -20.40
N THR A 107 4.07 6.97 -19.59
CA THR A 107 4.61 8.30 -19.89
C THR A 107 5.41 8.83 -18.71
N ASP A 108 6.39 9.68 -18.96
CA ASP A 108 7.10 10.39 -17.89
C ASP A 108 6.14 11.30 -17.15
N PHE A 109 6.16 11.29 -15.82
CA PHE A 109 5.23 12.04 -14.98
C PHE A 109 5.34 13.56 -15.17
N VAL A 110 6.54 14.07 -15.47
CA VAL A 110 6.74 15.50 -15.75
C VAL A 110 6.10 15.87 -17.07
N THR A 111 6.20 15.02 -18.10
CA THR A 111 5.51 15.18 -19.38
C THR A 111 4.00 15.25 -19.17
N LEU A 112 3.45 14.30 -18.40
CA LEU A 112 2.02 14.29 -18.05
C LEU A 112 1.60 15.57 -17.31
N ALA A 113 2.43 16.05 -16.36
CA ALA A 113 2.17 17.26 -15.62
C ALA A 113 2.15 18.51 -16.54
N ILE A 114 3.04 18.58 -17.52
CA ILE A 114 3.07 19.64 -18.52
C ILE A 114 1.78 19.62 -19.37
N GLU A 115 1.40 18.45 -19.88
CA GLU A 115 0.18 18.28 -20.68
C GLU A 115 -1.08 18.64 -19.92
N ARG A 116 -1.12 18.32 -18.63
CA ARG A 116 -2.22 18.62 -17.71
C ARG A 116 -2.17 20.07 -17.17
N LYS A 117 -1.15 20.85 -17.54
CA LYS A 117 -0.93 22.22 -17.06
C LYS A 117 -0.94 22.29 -15.53
N ASP A 118 -0.19 21.37 -14.89
CA ASP A 118 -0.10 21.35 -13.44
C ASP A 118 0.46 22.67 -12.91
N PRO A 119 -0.20 23.33 -11.95
CA PRO A 119 0.27 24.61 -11.40
C PRO A 119 1.62 24.55 -10.69
N GLU A 120 2.03 23.35 -10.27
CA GLU A 120 3.30 23.14 -9.56
C GLU A 120 4.46 22.76 -10.50
N ILE A 121 4.24 22.81 -11.84
CA ILE A 121 5.23 22.33 -12.82
C ILE A 121 6.57 23.06 -12.72
N GLU A 122 6.55 24.38 -12.53
CA GLU A 122 7.78 25.18 -12.39
C GLU A 122 8.60 24.75 -11.19
N ARG A 123 7.94 24.48 -10.06
CA ARG A 123 8.57 24.00 -8.83
C ARG A 123 9.11 22.57 -8.98
N MET A 124 8.39 21.71 -9.69
CA MET A 124 8.86 20.35 -10.02
C MET A 124 10.15 20.41 -10.85
N LEU A 125 10.21 21.29 -11.87
CA LEU A 125 11.38 21.49 -12.72
C LEU A 125 12.53 22.15 -11.96
N ALA A 126 12.26 23.02 -10.99
CA ALA A 126 13.25 23.61 -10.10
C ALA A 126 13.85 22.60 -9.09
N GLY A 127 13.27 21.41 -9.00
CA GLY A 127 13.77 20.36 -8.14
C GLY A 127 13.20 20.39 -6.72
N ASP A 128 12.12 21.14 -6.47
CA ASP A 128 11.44 21.16 -5.17
C ASP A 128 10.90 19.76 -4.79
N GLU A 129 10.87 19.48 -3.50
CA GLU A 129 10.27 18.25 -2.96
C GLU A 129 8.74 18.38 -2.93
N ILE A 130 8.12 18.27 -4.11
CA ILE A 130 6.67 18.38 -4.26
C ILE A 130 6.12 17.06 -4.80
N VAL A 131 5.04 16.61 -4.19
CA VAL A 131 4.21 15.53 -4.74
C VAL A 131 2.94 16.16 -5.31
N THR A 132 2.77 16.08 -6.63
CA THR A 132 1.54 16.44 -7.31
C THR A 132 0.79 15.18 -7.73
N THR A 133 -0.49 15.34 -8.07
CA THR A 133 -1.34 14.19 -8.42
C THR A 133 -2.29 14.52 -9.55
N HIS A 134 -2.52 13.54 -10.42
CA HIS A 134 -3.47 13.63 -11.53
C HIS A 134 -4.46 12.46 -11.46
N VAL A 135 -5.74 12.76 -11.35
CA VAL A 135 -6.81 11.77 -11.34
C VAL A 135 -7.26 11.49 -12.77
N THR A 136 -7.38 10.24 -13.15
CA THR A 136 -7.89 9.80 -14.45
C THR A 136 -8.91 8.68 -14.24
N MET A 137 -10.08 8.77 -14.87
CA MET A 137 -11.14 7.78 -14.79
C MET A 137 -10.86 6.59 -15.71
N GLY A 138 -11.38 5.40 -15.37
CA GLY A 138 -11.11 4.16 -16.10
C GLY A 138 -11.51 4.24 -17.58
N ARG A 139 -12.62 4.90 -17.90
CA ARG A 139 -13.08 5.12 -19.28
C ARG A 139 -12.09 5.92 -20.14
N VAL A 140 -11.30 6.80 -19.53
CA VAL A 140 -10.28 7.59 -20.25
C VAL A 140 -9.03 6.78 -20.50
N LEU A 141 -8.73 5.79 -19.66
CA LEU A 141 -7.56 4.92 -19.79
C LEU A 141 -7.70 3.90 -20.93
N ARG A 142 -8.91 3.73 -21.45
CA ARG A 142 -9.22 2.84 -22.58
C ARG A 142 -9.38 3.66 -23.85
N THR A 143 -8.99 3.11 -24.97
CA THR A 143 -9.38 3.65 -26.26
C THR A 143 -10.84 3.27 -26.56
N GLN A 144 -11.52 4.02 -27.42
CA GLN A 144 -12.90 3.72 -27.83
C GLN A 144 -13.06 2.35 -28.51
N GLN A 145 -11.96 1.79 -29.03
CA GLN A 145 -11.94 0.47 -29.67
C GLN A 145 -11.95 -0.70 -28.69
N LEU A 146 -11.63 -0.44 -27.41
CA LEU A 146 -11.63 -1.45 -26.37
C LEU A 146 -12.99 -1.49 -25.67
N ALA A 147 -13.87 -2.42 -26.10
CA ALA A 147 -15.25 -2.50 -25.61
C ALA A 147 -15.32 -2.84 -24.11
N GLU A 148 -14.54 -3.83 -23.66
CA GLU A 148 -14.53 -4.31 -22.28
C GLU A 148 -13.10 -4.58 -21.81
N PHE A 149 -12.88 -4.60 -20.50
CA PHE A 149 -11.60 -4.89 -19.90
C PHE A 149 -11.46 -6.39 -19.60
N GLY A 150 -10.32 -7.00 -20.01
CA GLY A 150 -10.01 -8.39 -19.66
C GLY A 150 -10.64 -9.44 -20.55
N GLY A 151 -11.07 -9.11 -21.75
CA GLY A 151 -11.59 -10.08 -22.73
C GLY A 151 -12.86 -10.81 -22.26
N GLN A 152 -12.88 -12.13 -22.40
CA GLN A 152 -14.08 -12.94 -22.13
C GLN A 152 -14.39 -13.09 -20.63
N SER A 153 -13.39 -12.96 -19.75
CA SER A 153 -13.55 -13.11 -18.31
C SER A 153 -12.66 -12.10 -17.58
N PRO A 154 -13.15 -10.85 -17.38
CA PRO A 154 -12.34 -9.81 -16.76
C PRO A 154 -12.02 -10.18 -15.32
N VAL A 155 -10.74 -10.34 -15.03
CA VAL A 155 -10.23 -10.61 -13.67
C VAL A 155 -10.48 -9.42 -12.78
N PHE A 156 -10.38 -8.20 -13.35
CA PHE A 156 -10.67 -6.95 -12.68
C PHE A 156 -10.99 -5.85 -13.70
N LYS A 157 -11.60 -4.77 -13.21
CA LYS A 157 -11.86 -3.54 -13.97
C LYS A 157 -11.14 -2.38 -13.30
N ILE A 158 -10.39 -1.58 -14.07
CA ILE A 158 -9.81 -0.33 -13.58
C ILE A 158 -10.91 0.73 -13.59
N LEU A 159 -11.33 1.18 -12.41
CA LEU A 159 -12.36 2.22 -12.28
C LEU A 159 -11.78 3.63 -12.42
N GLY A 160 -10.50 3.77 -12.11
CA GLY A 160 -9.74 4.99 -12.25
C GLY A 160 -8.39 4.88 -11.57
N GLN A 161 -7.60 5.94 -11.65
CA GLN A 161 -6.27 5.99 -11.05
C GLN A 161 -5.90 7.38 -10.57
N VAL A 162 -4.93 7.43 -9.68
CA VAL A 162 -4.20 8.64 -9.28
C VAL A 162 -2.75 8.45 -9.68
N ASN A 163 -2.28 9.19 -10.67
CA ASN A 163 -0.86 9.32 -10.94
C ASN A 163 -0.27 10.32 -9.96
N ALA A 164 0.80 9.97 -9.26
CA ALA A 164 1.42 10.79 -8.24
C ALA A 164 2.95 10.78 -8.37
N GLY A 165 3.57 11.93 -8.23
CA GLY A 165 5.02 12.14 -8.28
C GLY A 165 5.36 13.55 -7.79
N LEU A 166 6.61 13.89 -7.48
CA LEU A 166 7.76 13.00 -7.55
C LEU A 166 8.19 12.62 -6.13
N PHE A 167 8.22 11.36 -5.82
CA PHE A 167 8.66 10.86 -4.53
C PHE A 167 10.18 10.67 -4.50
N ARG A 168 10.80 10.84 -3.35
CA ARG A 168 12.24 10.62 -3.14
C ARG A 168 12.49 9.17 -2.77
N THR A 169 13.49 8.54 -3.39
CA THR A 169 13.93 7.20 -3.03
C THR A 169 14.85 7.20 -1.80
N LEU A 170 14.88 6.09 -1.04
CA LEU A 170 15.70 5.95 0.16
C LEU A 170 17.19 6.21 -0.09
N ASN A 171 17.70 5.77 -1.23
CA ASN A 171 19.12 5.83 -1.57
C ASN A 171 19.51 7.14 -2.26
N ASP A 172 18.63 8.14 -2.26
CA ASP A 172 18.82 9.40 -2.99
C ASP A 172 19.14 9.20 -4.50
N ALA A 173 18.80 8.02 -5.03
CA ALA A 173 19.05 7.62 -6.40
C ALA A 173 18.17 8.35 -7.42
N GLY A 174 17.37 9.33 -6.95
CA GLY A 174 16.50 10.13 -7.78
C GLY A 174 15.07 10.17 -7.28
N ARG A 175 14.18 10.58 -8.18
CA ARG A 175 12.75 10.72 -7.90
C ARG A 175 11.96 9.73 -8.73
N CYS A 176 10.86 9.25 -8.17
CA CYS A 176 9.99 8.30 -8.83
C CYS A 176 8.52 8.73 -8.75
N ALA A 177 7.72 8.14 -9.62
CA ALA A 177 6.29 8.35 -9.69
C ALA A 177 5.55 7.01 -9.69
N PHE A 178 4.28 7.05 -9.34
CA PHE A 178 3.42 5.88 -9.26
C PHE A 178 2.05 6.15 -9.85
N SER A 179 1.43 5.10 -10.37
CA SER A 179 0.02 5.07 -10.67
C SER A 179 -0.68 4.21 -9.60
N PHE A 180 -1.52 4.83 -8.80
CA PHE A 180 -2.38 4.15 -7.83
C PHE A 180 -3.73 3.89 -8.47
N GLN A 181 -3.94 2.64 -8.90
CA GLN A 181 -5.15 2.23 -9.60
C GLN A 181 -6.20 1.72 -8.63
N LEU A 182 -7.43 2.18 -8.77
CA LEU A 182 -8.58 1.63 -8.08
C LEU A 182 -9.23 0.57 -8.95
N LEU A 183 -9.10 -0.68 -8.52
CA LEU A 183 -9.60 -1.84 -9.22
C LEU A 183 -10.88 -2.35 -8.58
N ARG A 184 -11.85 -2.73 -9.43
CA ARG A 184 -12.97 -3.57 -9.03
C ARG A 184 -12.71 -4.99 -9.50
N GLY A 185 -12.76 -5.92 -8.59
CA GLY A 185 -12.80 -7.34 -8.84
C GLY A 185 -14.08 -7.96 -8.28
N THR A 186 -14.24 -9.23 -8.54
CA THR A 186 -15.32 -10.04 -7.96
C THR A 186 -14.67 -11.15 -7.14
N THR A 187 -15.14 -11.37 -5.92
CA THR A 187 -14.70 -12.50 -5.12
C THR A 187 -15.27 -13.80 -5.73
N LEU A 188 -14.71 -14.94 -5.33
CA LEU A 188 -15.23 -16.25 -5.73
C LEU A 188 -16.72 -16.45 -5.34
N GLU A 189 -17.18 -15.71 -4.32
CA GLU A 189 -18.58 -15.69 -3.85
C GLU A 189 -19.46 -14.70 -4.64
N GLY A 190 -18.93 -14.08 -5.70
CA GLY A 190 -19.64 -13.11 -6.53
C GLY A 190 -19.79 -11.72 -5.90
N ARG A 191 -19.10 -11.43 -4.79
CA ARG A 191 -19.17 -10.11 -4.14
C ARG A 191 -18.22 -9.12 -4.78
N VAL A 192 -18.59 -7.86 -4.76
CA VAL A 192 -17.73 -6.76 -5.20
C VAL A 192 -16.55 -6.61 -4.24
N ARG A 193 -15.36 -6.50 -4.82
CA ARG A 193 -14.13 -6.18 -4.10
C ARG A 193 -13.48 -4.94 -4.73
N LEU A 194 -13.13 -3.97 -3.91
CA LEU A 194 -12.32 -2.83 -4.32
C LEU A 194 -10.88 -3.00 -3.82
N ARG A 195 -9.92 -2.75 -4.69
CA ARG A 195 -8.51 -2.90 -4.37
C ARG A 195 -7.72 -1.71 -4.89
N LEU A 196 -6.80 -1.21 -4.04
CA LEU A 196 -5.78 -0.28 -4.48
C LEU A 196 -4.59 -1.07 -5.02
N HIS A 197 -4.23 -0.81 -6.27
CA HIS A 197 -3.09 -1.41 -6.94
C HIS A 197 -2.05 -0.35 -7.24
N CYS A 198 -0.80 -0.60 -6.88
CA CYS A 198 0.30 0.32 -7.11
C CYS A 198 1.12 -0.15 -8.32
N VAL A 199 1.30 0.73 -9.30
CA VAL A 199 2.10 0.52 -10.50
C VAL A 199 3.27 1.50 -10.48
N GLY A 200 4.49 0.99 -10.66
CA GLY A 200 5.70 1.79 -10.67
C GLY A 200 6.93 0.94 -10.92
N ALA A 201 8.02 1.56 -11.37
CA ALA A 201 9.31 0.90 -11.57
C ALA A 201 10.01 0.57 -10.24
N VAL A 202 9.70 1.32 -9.18
CA VAL A 202 10.27 1.20 -7.83
C VAL A 202 9.20 0.65 -6.88
N ASP A 203 9.59 -0.12 -5.86
CA ASP A 203 8.67 -0.53 -4.80
C ASP A 203 8.37 0.69 -3.90
N PRO A 204 7.10 0.96 -3.56
CA PRO A 204 6.76 2.01 -2.60
C PRO A 204 7.44 1.87 -1.23
N MET A 205 7.87 0.67 -0.85
CA MET A 205 8.63 0.42 0.37
C MET A 205 10.07 0.97 0.32
N ASP A 206 10.61 1.15 -0.89
CA ASP A 206 11.95 1.72 -1.12
C ASP A 206 11.96 3.26 -1.10
N LEU A 207 10.87 3.88 -0.68
CA LEU A 207 10.77 5.33 -0.57
C LEU A 207 11.21 5.84 0.80
N ALA A 208 11.85 7.00 0.81
CA ALA A 208 12.18 7.74 2.03
C ALA A 208 10.92 8.28 2.76
N ASP A 209 9.80 7.60 2.64
CA ASP A 209 8.51 8.09 3.08
C ASP A 209 7.61 7.05 3.75
N PRO A 210 7.84 6.77 5.03
CA PRO A 210 7.02 5.81 5.78
C PRO A 210 5.54 6.21 5.89
N ALA A 211 5.21 7.50 5.73
CA ALA A 211 3.82 7.94 5.78
C ALA A 211 3.04 7.55 4.52
N LEU A 212 3.69 7.28 3.39
CA LEU A 212 3.03 6.77 2.19
C LEU A 212 2.36 5.43 2.47
N MET A 213 3.10 4.49 3.04
CA MET A 213 2.57 3.15 3.34
C MET A 213 1.38 3.20 4.32
N GLN A 214 1.41 4.15 5.27
CA GLN A 214 0.28 4.36 6.18
C GLN A 214 -0.96 4.91 5.44
N ILE A 215 -0.77 5.82 4.49
CA ILE A 215 -1.86 6.35 3.65
C ILE A 215 -2.45 5.22 2.82
N LEU A 216 -1.63 4.43 2.12
CA LEU A 216 -2.08 3.35 1.26
C LEU A 216 -2.84 2.27 2.05
N SER A 217 -2.31 1.86 3.21
CA SER A 217 -2.95 0.86 4.08
C SER A 217 -4.28 1.37 4.66
N ARG A 218 -4.36 2.65 5.05
CA ARG A 218 -5.60 3.26 5.53
C ARG A 218 -6.63 3.36 4.42
N PHE A 219 -6.17 3.73 3.23
CA PHE A 219 -7.04 3.84 2.08
C PHE A 219 -7.60 2.49 1.66
N GLN A 220 -6.78 1.42 1.64
CA GLN A 220 -7.26 0.06 1.37
C GLN A 220 -8.35 -0.38 2.36
N ARG A 221 -8.18 -0.13 3.66
CA ARG A 221 -9.22 -0.42 4.66
C ARG A 221 -10.52 0.36 4.43
N LYS A 222 -10.41 1.60 3.95
CA LYS A 222 -11.58 2.39 3.54
C LYS A 222 -12.30 1.73 2.36
N LEU A 223 -11.55 1.27 1.36
CA LEU A 223 -12.09 0.57 0.18
C LEU A 223 -12.85 -0.69 0.54
N ASP A 224 -12.41 -1.44 1.56
CA ASP A 224 -13.10 -2.64 2.03
C ASP A 224 -14.52 -2.33 2.53
N GLY A 225 -14.70 -1.19 3.21
CA GLY A 225 -16.03 -0.70 3.61
C GLY A 225 -16.85 -0.16 2.43
N GLU A 226 -16.22 0.52 1.49
CA GLU A 226 -16.91 1.10 0.33
C GLU A 226 -17.33 0.02 -0.70
N ALA A 227 -16.65 -1.12 -0.75
CA ALA A 227 -17.03 -2.25 -1.62
C ALA A 227 -18.46 -2.74 -1.34
N LEU A 228 -18.84 -2.84 -0.06
CA LEU A 228 -20.19 -3.24 0.35
C LEU A 228 -21.25 -2.20 -0.08
N ARG A 229 -20.91 -0.92 0.03
CA ARG A 229 -21.80 0.17 -0.41
C ARG A 229 -21.99 0.16 -1.91
N LEU A 230 -20.91 -0.02 -2.67
CA LEU A 230 -20.96 -0.12 -4.13
C LEU A 230 -21.80 -1.32 -4.55
N GLU A 231 -21.61 -2.49 -3.93
CA GLU A 231 -22.39 -3.70 -4.22
C GLU A 231 -23.90 -3.46 -4.04
N GLY A 232 -24.29 -2.82 -2.94
CA GLY A 232 -25.69 -2.45 -2.69
C GLY A 232 -26.27 -1.55 -3.77
N LYS A 233 -25.54 -0.48 -4.13
CA LYS A 233 -25.98 0.48 -5.15
C LYS A 233 -26.07 -0.12 -6.56
N LEU A 234 -25.12 -0.99 -6.92
CA LEU A 234 -25.14 -1.70 -8.21
C LEU A 234 -26.33 -2.64 -8.33
N LYS A 235 -26.67 -3.37 -7.26
CA LYS A 235 -27.85 -4.25 -7.24
C LYS A 235 -29.15 -3.47 -7.44
N ASN A 236 -29.19 -2.24 -6.96
CA ASN A 236 -30.35 -1.36 -7.10
C ASN A 236 -30.36 -0.56 -8.41
N GLY A 237 -29.30 -0.61 -9.22
CA GLY A 237 -29.16 0.21 -10.43
C GLY A 237 -29.05 1.72 -10.17
N GLU A 238 -28.58 2.11 -8.97
CA GLU A 238 -28.61 3.51 -8.51
C GLU A 238 -27.40 4.33 -8.94
N VAL A 239 -26.29 3.70 -9.36
CA VAL A 239 -25.04 4.44 -9.59
C VAL A 239 -24.17 3.82 -10.67
N ASP A 240 -23.47 4.69 -11.42
CA ASP A 240 -22.32 4.32 -12.23
C ASP A 240 -21.10 4.09 -11.33
N GLU A 241 -20.35 3.01 -11.61
CA GLU A 241 -19.18 2.62 -10.81
C GLU A 241 -18.10 3.70 -10.78
N GLU A 242 -17.84 4.34 -11.92
CA GLU A 242 -16.81 5.36 -12.03
C GLU A 242 -17.21 6.64 -11.29
N GLU A 243 -18.49 7.02 -11.34
CA GLU A 243 -19.00 8.15 -10.56
C GLU A 243 -18.91 7.90 -9.07
N PHE A 244 -19.19 6.66 -8.63
CA PHE A 244 -19.05 6.28 -7.23
C PHE A 244 -17.62 6.42 -6.72
N VAL A 245 -16.62 6.05 -7.52
CA VAL A 245 -15.21 6.03 -7.06
C VAL A 245 -14.48 7.35 -7.24
N LEU A 246 -15.00 8.30 -8.02
CA LEU A 246 -14.35 9.60 -8.23
C LEU A 246 -14.03 10.34 -6.92
N PRO A 247 -14.94 10.45 -5.93
CA PRO A 247 -14.64 11.08 -4.64
C PRO A 247 -13.53 10.33 -3.87
N LEU A 248 -13.46 9.00 -4.02
CA LEU A 248 -12.41 8.19 -3.37
C LEU A 248 -11.05 8.49 -3.97
N LEU A 249 -10.94 8.56 -5.30
CA LEU A 249 -9.71 8.92 -6.00
C LEU A 249 -9.27 10.35 -5.66
N GLN A 250 -10.20 11.29 -5.58
CA GLN A 250 -9.92 12.67 -5.17
C GLN A 250 -9.42 12.75 -3.71
N ASP A 251 -9.99 11.95 -2.82
CA ASP A 251 -9.54 11.86 -1.43
C ASP A 251 -8.11 11.30 -1.34
N LEU A 252 -7.81 10.22 -2.08
CA LEU A 252 -6.45 9.68 -2.18
C LEU A 252 -5.47 10.74 -2.71
N ALA A 253 -5.83 11.42 -3.79
CA ALA A 253 -5.01 12.47 -4.38
C ALA A 253 -4.70 13.59 -3.38
N LYS A 254 -5.70 14.08 -2.63
CA LYS A 254 -5.51 15.08 -1.57
C LYS A 254 -4.61 14.59 -0.45
N GLN A 255 -4.73 13.33 -0.03
CA GLN A 255 -3.88 12.75 1.00
C GLN A 255 -2.42 12.67 0.54
N LEU A 256 -2.17 12.29 -0.71
CA LEU A 256 -0.84 12.24 -1.30
C LEU A 256 -0.21 13.63 -1.46
N GLN A 257 -0.95 14.63 -1.94
CA GLN A 257 -0.50 16.02 -2.06
C GLN A 257 -0.30 16.70 -0.69
N GLY A 258 -1.17 16.44 0.26
CA GLY A 258 -1.15 17.06 1.60
C GLY A 258 0.14 16.80 2.39
N ARG A 259 0.91 15.81 1.97
CA ARG A 259 2.20 15.45 2.59
C ARG A 259 3.27 16.51 2.39
N THR A 260 3.41 17.05 1.20
CA THR A 260 4.38 18.10 0.89
C THR A 260 4.07 19.40 1.62
N ARG A 261 2.78 19.75 1.69
CA ARG A 261 2.33 20.92 2.45
C ARG A 261 2.57 20.78 3.96
N SER A 262 2.53 19.55 4.49
CA SER A 262 2.85 19.27 5.89
C SER A 262 4.34 19.23 6.17
N ALA A 263 5.17 18.80 5.23
CA ALA A 263 6.63 18.84 5.36
C ALA A 263 7.15 20.29 5.35
N GLY A 264 6.65 21.12 4.42
CA GLY A 264 7.01 22.55 4.37
C GLY A 264 6.48 23.39 5.56
N ARG A 265 5.32 23.06 6.11
CA ARG A 265 4.78 23.67 7.34
C ARG A 265 5.45 23.13 8.61
N ARG A 266 5.98 21.89 8.58
CA ARG A 266 6.73 21.33 9.72
C ARG A 266 8.08 22.00 9.96
N THR A 267 8.72 22.59 8.97
CA THR A 267 9.98 23.29 9.18
C THR A 267 9.81 24.60 9.93
N GLN A 268 8.74 25.34 9.75
CA GLN A 268 8.53 26.60 10.45
C GLN A 268 7.72 26.46 11.74
N HIS A 269 6.56 25.81 11.71
CA HIS A 269 5.76 25.54 12.92
C HIS A 269 6.25 24.34 13.75
N GLY A 270 7.03 23.42 13.17
CA GLY A 270 7.67 22.33 13.90
C GLY A 270 8.86 22.82 14.72
N LEU A 271 9.63 23.81 14.25
CA LEU A 271 10.66 24.50 15.00
C LEU A 271 10.05 25.35 16.11
N GLU A 272 9.03 26.16 15.83
CA GLU A 272 8.35 27.00 16.83
C GLU A 272 7.69 26.19 17.96
N ARG A 273 7.11 25.00 17.66
CA ARG A 273 6.54 24.10 18.68
C ARG A 273 7.57 23.22 19.37
N SER A 274 8.73 22.97 18.74
CA SER A 274 9.88 22.34 19.38
C SER A 274 10.51 23.26 20.42
N GLU A 275 10.59 24.55 20.13
CA GLU A 275 11.04 25.59 21.06
C GLU A 275 10.05 25.79 22.22
N GLN A 276 8.77 25.58 22.02
CA GLN A 276 7.71 25.63 23.04
C GLN A 276 7.57 24.35 23.88
N GLY A 277 8.47 23.36 23.72
CA GLY A 277 8.50 22.13 24.55
C GLY A 277 7.33 21.15 24.37
N GLN A 278 6.44 21.39 23.40
CA GLN A 278 5.26 20.54 23.17
C GLN A 278 5.56 19.25 22.39
N ARG A 279 6.72 19.14 21.71
CA ARG A 279 7.19 17.94 21.01
C ARG A 279 8.68 17.70 21.29
N PRO A 280 9.00 16.86 22.27
CA PRO A 280 10.38 16.63 22.70
C PRO A 280 11.16 15.67 21.76
N THR A 281 11.13 15.92 20.45
CA THR A 281 11.78 15.07 19.45
C THR A 281 13.30 15.00 19.60
N SER A 282 13.94 16.09 20.01
CA SER A 282 15.39 16.16 20.27
C SER A 282 15.85 15.24 21.42
N ARG A 283 14.93 14.79 22.26
CA ARG A 283 15.20 13.90 23.41
C ARG A 283 14.88 12.45 23.13
N ALA A 284 14.36 12.11 21.93
CA ALA A 284 13.91 10.76 21.63
C ALA A 284 15.02 9.71 21.78
N TYR A 285 16.16 9.91 21.15
CA TYR A 285 17.31 9.00 21.25
C TYR A 285 18.00 8.99 22.61
N PRO A 286 18.26 10.14 23.25
CA PRO A 286 18.74 10.14 24.64
C PRO A 286 17.81 9.42 25.60
N ASP A 287 16.52 9.72 25.58
CA ASP A 287 15.52 9.05 26.44
C ASP A 287 15.44 7.54 26.15
N ALA A 288 15.58 7.12 24.88
CA ALA A 288 15.59 5.71 24.49
C ALA A 288 16.86 4.97 24.97
N GLY A 289 18.01 5.65 24.93
CA GLY A 289 19.27 5.10 25.43
C GLY A 289 19.31 4.93 26.95
N GLU A 290 18.65 5.82 27.67
CA GLU A 290 18.56 5.84 29.15
C GLU A 290 17.35 5.05 29.70
N ALA A 291 16.44 4.59 28.83
CA ALA A 291 15.20 3.94 29.25
C ALA A 291 15.44 2.66 30.05
N THR A 292 14.74 2.52 31.17
CA THR A 292 14.69 1.27 31.91
C THR A 292 13.85 0.24 31.17
N ASP A 293 14.00 -1.03 31.51
CA ASP A 293 13.21 -2.11 30.87
C ASP A 293 11.70 -1.92 31.02
N SER A 294 11.26 -1.39 32.16
CA SER A 294 9.84 -1.09 32.42
C SER A 294 9.29 0.11 31.64
N ALA A 295 10.17 0.90 31.04
CA ALA A 295 9.81 2.06 30.22
C ALA A 295 9.75 1.76 28.73
N ILE A 296 10.13 0.54 28.29
CA ILE A 296 10.09 0.12 26.90
C ILE A 296 8.88 -0.79 26.72
N LEU A 297 7.90 -0.31 25.97
CA LEU A 297 6.63 -0.96 25.69
C LEU A 297 6.53 -1.33 24.21
N TRP A 298 5.66 -2.28 23.90
CA TRP A 298 5.29 -2.66 22.55
C TRP A 298 3.86 -2.23 22.25
N ASP A 299 3.63 -1.47 21.19
CA ASP A 299 2.29 -1.16 20.68
C ASP A 299 1.86 -2.28 19.72
N ILE A 300 0.90 -3.09 20.16
CA ILE A 300 0.43 -4.28 19.44
C ILE A 300 -0.28 -3.88 18.14
N ASP A 301 -1.04 -2.77 18.16
CA ASP A 301 -1.83 -2.33 17.01
C ASP A 301 -0.95 -1.77 15.88
N GLN A 302 0.17 -1.13 16.25
CA GLN A 302 1.05 -0.46 15.31
C GLN A 302 2.37 -1.20 15.05
N SER A 303 2.63 -2.30 15.79
CA SER A 303 3.91 -3.02 15.76
C SER A 303 5.11 -2.09 15.93
N THR A 304 5.05 -1.21 16.94
CA THR A 304 6.08 -0.19 17.22
C THR A 304 6.56 -0.27 18.66
N VAL A 305 7.77 0.20 18.89
CA VAL A 305 8.35 0.33 20.24
C VAL A 305 7.98 1.69 20.80
N VAL A 306 7.44 1.70 22.02
CA VAL A 306 7.06 2.92 22.73
C VAL A 306 7.98 3.09 23.93
N VAL A 307 8.69 4.21 23.98
CA VAL A 307 9.61 4.54 25.08
C VAL A 307 9.01 5.65 25.94
N LEU A 308 8.89 5.37 27.23
CA LEU A 308 8.42 6.34 28.22
C LEU A 308 9.61 7.12 28.79
N GLY A 309 9.72 8.36 28.39
CA GLY A 309 10.74 9.30 28.88
C GLY A 309 10.27 10.08 30.12
N PRO A 310 11.20 10.84 30.76
CA PRO A 310 10.88 11.71 31.90
C PRO A 310 9.83 12.79 31.56
N LYS A 311 9.12 13.30 32.57
CA LYS A 311 8.14 14.39 32.45
C LYS A 311 6.98 14.09 31.47
N GLY A 312 6.58 12.81 31.35
CA GLY A 312 5.47 12.39 30.48
C GLY A 312 5.80 12.41 29.00
N ARG A 313 7.07 12.43 28.62
CA ARG A 313 7.46 12.25 27.22
C ARG A 313 7.20 10.80 26.81
N VAL A 314 6.61 10.62 25.65
CA VAL A 314 6.41 9.31 25.02
C VAL A 314 6.98 9.38 23.61
N HIS A 315 7.92 8.51 23.33
CA HIS A 315 8.58 8.41 22.03
C HIS A 315 8.18 7.10 21.38
N VAL A 316 7.81 7.15 20.10
CA VAL A 316 7.46 5.96 19.31
C VAL A 316 8.57 5.75 18.29
N PHE A 317 9.04 4.51 18.22
CA PHE A 317 10.06 4.05 17.29
C PHE A 317 9.56 2.88 16.48
N SER A 318 10.07 2.70 15.28
CA SER A 318 9.98 1.42 14.57
C SER A 318 10.85 0.35 15.27
N PRO A 319 10.62 -0.94 15.03
CA PRO A 319 11.41 -2.02 15.64
C PRO A 319 12.92 -1.90 15.37
N ASP A 320 13.30 -1.35 14.21
CA ASP A 320 14.69 -1.06 13.82
C ASP A 320 15.28 0.21 14.44
N GLY A 321 14.61 0.80 15.43
CA GLY A 321 15.10 1.92 16.21
C GLY A 321 14.93 3.31 15.59
N ARG A 322 14.27 3.45 14.45
CA ARG A 322 14.02 4.76 13.82
C ARG A 322 12.91 5.49 14.55
N HIS A 323 13.16 6.76 14.87
CA HIS A 323 12.19 7.60 15.55
C HIS A 323 10.99 7.94 14.63
N VAL A 324 9.77 7.59 15.08
CA VAL A 324 8.52 7.86 14.35
C VAL A 324 7.87 9.15 14.83
N THR A 325 7.68 9.32 16.15
CA THR A 325 7.06 10.51 16.72
C THR A 325 7.34 10.63 18.23
N SER A 326 7.19 11.85 18.74
CA SER A 326 7.23 12.13 20.17
C SER A 326 6.02 12.95 20.57
N VAL A 327 5.42 12.62 21.71
CA VAL A 327 4.26 13.33 22.26
C VAL A 327 4.43 13.48 23.77
N ALA A 328 3.83 14.53 24.33
CA ALA A 328 3.64 14.61 25.79
C ALA A 328 2.32 13.91 26.15
N MET A 329 2.37 12.98 27.09
CA MET A 329 1.19 12.19 27.49
C MET A 329 1.08 12.12 29.02
N GLN A 330 -0.12 12.31 29.51
CA GLN A 330 -0.39 12.14 30.94
C GLN A 330 -0.30 10.66 31.34
N ARG A 331 0.20 10.38 32.54
CA ARG A 331 0.35 9.00 33.07
C ARG A 331 -0.94 8.19 32.99
N ALA A 332 -2.09 8.80 33.26
CA ALA A 332 -3.40 8.15 33.16
C ALA A 332 -3.73 7.67 31.72
N ALA A 333 -3.25 8.40 30.69
CA ALA A 333 -3.45 8.02 29.29
C ALA A 333 -2.56 6.84 28.87
N VAL A 334 -1.34 6.78 29.42
CA VAL A 334 -0.43 5.63 29.23
C VAL A 334 -1.02 4.39 29.89
N GLU A 335 -1.47 4.51 31.14
CA GLU A 335 -2.04 3.38 31.88
C GLU A 335 -3.31 2.84 31.24
N ARG A 336 -4.18 3.71 30.73
CA ARG A 336 -5.38 3.29 29.98
C ARG A 336 -5.04 2.43 28.77
N ARG A 337 -3.99 2.77 28.00
CA ARG A 337 -3.54 1.98 26.85
C ARG A 337 -3.01 0.62 27.25
N ARG A 338 -2.35 0.55 28.40
CA ARG A 338 -1.87 -0.73 28.97
C ARG A 338 -3.04 -1.60 29.43
N GLN A 339 -4.02 -1.03 30.13
CA GLN A 339 -5.23 -1.74 30.58
C GLN A 339 -6.10 -2.23 29.42
N GLN A 340 -6.12 -1.49 28.30
CA GLN A 340 -6.80 -1.90 27.07
C GLN A 340 -6.04 -2.97 26.27
N GLY A 341 -4.89 -3.43 26.76
CA GLY A 341 -4.06 -4.41 26.08
C GLY A 341 -3.36 -3.89 24.81
N ARG A 342 -3.49 -2.60 24.52
CA ARG A 342 -2.85 -2.01 23.34
C ARG A 342 -1.33 -1.90 23.50
N TRP A 343 -0.87 -1.50 24.68
CA TRP A 343 0.53 -1.42 25.02
C TRP A 343 0.89 -2.46 26.06
N ARG A 344 1.77 -3.39 25.71
CA ARG A 344 2.36 -4.34 26.67
C ARG A 344 3.81 -3.98 26.96
N LEU A 345 4.36 -4.54 28.01
CA LEU A 345 5.81 -4.51 28.21
C LEU A 345 6.47 -5.24 27.04
N ALA A 346 7.49 -4.64 26.43
CA ALA A 346 8.24 -5.31 25.37
C ALA A 346 8.94 -6.56 25.94
N GLU A 347 8.97 -7.64 25.19
CA GLU A 347 9.64 -8.88 25.56
C GLU A 347 11.16 -8.67 25.69
N PRO A 348 11.89 -9.51 26.44
CA PRO A 348 13.33 -9.36 26.62
C PRO A 348 14.10 -9.31 25.30
N GLU A 349 13.70 -10.12 24.32
CA GLU A 349 14.29 -10.17 22.99
C GLU A 349 14.04 -8.87 22.22
N GLU A 350 12.78 -8.41 22.17
CA GLU A 350 12.39 -7.14 21.51
C GLU A 350 13.16 -5.95 22.11
N ARG A 351 13.32 -5.90 23.43
CA ARG A 351 14.10 -4.84 24.10
C ARG A 351 15.57 -4.94 23.75
N GLY A 352 16.11 -6.16 23.69
CA GLY A 352 17.52 -6.40 23.34
C GLY A 352 17.85 -5.90 21.94
N GLU A 353 17.04 -6.29 20.96
CA GLU A 353 17.18 -5.87 19.56
C GLU A 353 17.04 -4.34 19.43
N PHE A 354 16.00 -3.77 20.02
CA PHE A 354 15.79 -2.33 20.00
C PHE A 354 16.98 -1.55 20.58
N ARG A 355 17.54 -2.01 21.72
CA ARG A 355 18.71 -1.35 22.34
C ARG A 355 19.97 -1.42 21.48
N ILE A 356 20.16 -2.52 20.74
CA ILE A 356 21.27 -2.67 19.79
C ILE A 356 21.09 -1.65 18.65
N CYS A 357 19.89 -1.56 18.07
CA CYS A 357 19.58 -0.60 17.01
C CYS A 357 19.77 0.87 17.47
N ILE A 358 19.29 1.21 18.67
CA ILE A 358 19.47 2.58 19.21
C ILE A 358 20.96 2.91 19.39
N LYS A 359 21.76 2.00 19.94
CA LYS A 359 23.22 2.23 20.11
C LYS A 359 23.92 2.45 18.77
N GLN A 360 23.58 1.67 17.76
CA GLN A 360 24.15 1.80 16.41
C GLN A 360 23.78 3.14 15.76
N LEU A 361 22.51 3.56 15.87
CA LEU A 361 22.04 4.82 15.29
C LEU A 361 22.61 6.05 16.00
N VAL A 362 22.79 6.00 17.33
CA VAL A 362 23.43 7.07 18.10
C VAL A 362 24.91 7.17 17.74
N ALA A 363 25.65 6.06 17.67
CA ALA A 363 27.05 6.03 17.27
C ALA A 363 27.26 6.57 15.84
N ALA A 364 26.39 6.18 14.88
CA ALA A 364 26.44 6.69 13.51
C ALA A 364 26.10 8.18 13.39
N GLY A 365 25.33 8.73 14.34
CA GLY A 365 24.98 10.16 14.41
C GLY A 365 26.08 11.04 14.98
N GLU A 366 26.98 10.51 15.82
CA GLU A 366 28.12 11.23 16.41
C GLU A 366 29.28 11.41 15.43
N ASP A 367 29.35 10.64 14.35
CA ASP A 367 30.42 10.71 13.35
C ASP A 367 30.17 11.77 12.24
N LYS A 368 29.09 12.56 12.33
CA LYS A 368 28.91 13.71 11.45
C LYS A 368 29.64 14.95 12.07
N PRO A 369 30.65 15.50 11.36
CA PRO A 369 31.34 16.69 11.83
C PRO A 369 30.31 17.81 12.02
N ARG A 370 30.23 18.36 13.22
CA ARG A 370 29.53 19.62 13.52
C ARG A 370 30.12 20.68 12.60
N HIS A 371 29.38 21.12 11.59
CA HIS A 371 29.75 22.32 10.85
C HIS A 371 29.95 23.45 11.89
N ALA A 372 31.17 23.90 11.99
CA ALA A 372 31.52 25.07 12.77
C ALA A 372 30.78 26.26 12.16
N ASP A 373 29.75 26.73 12.86
CA ASP A 373 29.10 28.00 12.58
C ASP A 373 30.12 29.12 12.71
N GLY A 374 30.13 29.94 11.67
CA GLY A 374 31.08 30.94 11.35
C GLY A 374 31.39 31.91 12.46
N ALA A 375 32.64 32.29 12.49
CA ALA A 375 33.18 33.41 13.20
C ALA A 375 32.54 34.75 12.74
N PRO A 376 32.29 35.70 13.62
CA PRO A 376 31.81 37.03 13.25
C PRO A 376 32.96 37.84 12.65
N GLY A 377 32.83 38.15 11.36
CA GLY A 377 33.69 39.15 10.70
C GLY A 377 33.39 40.52 11.23
N GLY A 378 34.31 41.04 12.07
CA GLY A 378 34.30 42.43 12.48
C GLY A 378 34.79 43.36 11.37
N GLY A 379 34.20 44.51 11.33
CA GLY A 379 34.53 45.85 10.99
C GLY A 379 35.61 46.20 9.96
N GLN A 380 35.25 46.96 9.02
CA GLN A 380 35.68 48.38 8.79
C GLN A 380 34.89 48.92 7.60
#